data_50326c39aaa35efc406d425297aaf405
#
_entry.id   50326c39aaa35efc406d425297aaf405
#
_cell.length_a   1.000
_cell.length_b   1.000
_cell.length_c   1.000
_cell.angle_alpha   90.00
_cell.angle_beta   90.00
_cell.angle_gamma   90.00
#
_symmetry.space_group_name_H-M   'P 1'
#
loop_
_entity.id
_entity.type
_entity.pdbx_description
1 polymer ?
#
loop_
_entity_poly.entity_id
_entity_poly.type
_entity_poly.pdbx_seq_one_letter_code
_entity_poly.pdbx_strand_id
1 'polypeptide(L)'
;RDVAPSRGLGDVYKRQEMTMNNIIVGMGEALWDVLPEGKKIGGAPANFAYHVSQFGFDSRVVSAIGDDKLGNEILENFDSKKLNYLIEKVPYPTGTVQVELDPNGVPMYDIKEGVAWDNIPFTPALEELARNTRSVCFGSLAQRSVVSRETINRFLDTMPDGEGQCKIFDVNLRQGFYTKEILCNSMKKCNILKINDEELVTVSRMFGYPGIDLQDKCWILLAKYNLKMLILTCGVNGSYVFTPGEISFVETPKVEVADTVGAGDSFTATFVAAVLKGKSVAEAHKLAVEVSAYVCTQNGAMPELPARLREQLVDNG
;
A
#
# COMPACT_ATOMS: atom_id res chain seq x y z
N ARG A 1 30.12 31.08 41.57
CA ARG A 1 28.97 30.15 41.48
C ARG A 1 28.60 30.04 40.01
N ASP A 2 29.09 28.97 39.39
CA ASP A 2 28.79 28.63 37.97
C ASP A 2 27.38 28.08 37.89
N VAL A 3 26.55 28.76 37.14
CA VAL A 3 25.21 28.28 36.78
C VAL A 3 25.37 27.42 35.53
N ALA A 4 25.19 26.10 35.65
CA ALA A 4 25.18 25.19 34.54
C ALA A 4 24.02 25.54 33.57
N PRO A 5 24.23 25.59 32.27
CA PRO A 5 23.15 25.85 31.32
C PRO A 5 22.12 24.72 31.36
N SER A 6 20.85 25.09 31.48
CA SER A 6 19.69 24.21 31.40
C SER A 6 19.74 23.47 30.05
N ARG A 7 20.01 22.17 30.05
CA ARG A 7 19.81 21.30 28.89
C ARG A 7 18.33 21.32 28.53
N GLY A 8 18.05 21.89 27.38
CA GLY A 8 16.73 22.36 27.03
C GLY A 8 15.71 21.25 26.79
N LEU A 9 14.47 21.59 27.10
CA LEU A 9 13.25 20.90 26.69
C LEU A 9 13.25 20.47 25.22
N GLY A 10 13.99 21.16 24.35
CA GLY A 10 14.17 20.80 22.95
C GLY A 10 14.83 19.43 22.69
N ASP A 11 15.74 18.99 23.57
CA ASP A 11 16.39 17.67 23.45
C ASP A 11 15.47 16.53 23.92
N VAL A 12 14.54 16.82 24.82
CA VAL A 12 13.53 15.86 25.28
C VAL A 12 12.46 15.68 24.19
N TYR A 13 12.04 16.78 23.54
CA TYR A 13 11.11 16.73 22.41
C TYR A 13 11.72 16.02 21.19
N LYS A 14 12.98 16.32 20.84
CA LYS A 14 13.70 15.61 19.77
C LYS A 14 13.91 14.11 20.08
N ARG A 15 14.13 13.74 21.34
CA ARG A 15 14.20 12.32 21.73
C ARG A 15 12.83 11.63 21.72
N GLN A 16 11.75 12.35 22.01
CA GLN A 16 10.38 11.81 21.87
C GLN A 16 9.97 11.65 20.40
N GLU A 17 10.39 12.53 19.51
CA GLU A 17 10.23 12.34 18.05
C GLU A 17 11.05 11.16 17.51
N MET A 18 12.22 10.87 18.11
CA MET A 18 13.06 9.71 17.76
C MET A 18 12.51 8.35 18.23
N THR A 19 11.47 8.34 19.06
CA THR A 19 10.76 7.10 19.49
C THR A 19 9.38 6.94 18.84
N MET A 20 9.05 7.69 17.81
CA MET A 20 7.88 7.36 16.99
C MET A 20 8.12 6.01 16.34
N ASN A 21 7.29 5.04 16.72
CA ASN A 21 7.34 3.69 16.19
C ASN A 21 7.29 3.76 14.66
N ASN A 22 8.32 3.29 14.00
CA ASN A 22 8.43 3.28 12.54
C ASN A 22 7.67 2.08 11.94
N ILE A 23 6.54 1.72 12.56
CA ILE A 23 5.72 0.60 12.07
C ILE A 23 4.92 1.08 10.88
N ILE A 24 5.02 0.31 9.79
CA ILE A 24 4.27 0.53 8.56
C ILE A 24 3.43 -0.70 8.28
N VAL A 25 2.15 -0.50 8.01
CA VAL A 25 1.17 -1.58 7.85
C VAL A 25 0.65 -1.63 6.41
N GLY A 26 0.64 -2.81 5.83
CA GLY A 26 -0.18 -3.15 4.68
C GLY A 26 -1.40 -3.93 5.15
N MET A 27 -2.61 -3.41 4.90
CA MET A 27 -3.84 -3.98 5.45
C MET A 27 -4.85 -4.33 4.38
N GLY A 28 -5.35 -5.56 4.41
CA GLY A 28 -6.38 -6.03 3.50
C GLY A 28 -6.26 -7.50 3.15
N GLU A 29 -6.36 -7.84 1.87
CA GLU A 29 -6.36 -9.20 1.37
C GLU A 29 -4.99 -9.89 1.46
N ALA A 30 -5.02 -11.16 1.90
CA ALA A 30 -3.95 -12.13 1.75
C ALA A 30 -4.53 -13.39 1.09
N LEU A 31 -3.95 -13.82 -0.01
CA LEU A 31 -4.56 -14.83 -0.86
C LEU A 31 -3.52 -15.61 -1.68
N TRP A 32 -4.00 -16.68 -2.31
CA TRP A 32 -3.29 -17.39 -3.36
C TRP A 32 -3.93 -17.13 -4.72
N ASP A 33 -3.12 -16.71 -5.68
CA ASP A 33 -3.46 -16.78 -7.10
C ASP A 33 -3.23 -18.21 -7.58
N VAL A 34 -4.31 -18.89 -7.94
CA VAL A 34 -4.28 -20.29 -8.40
C VAL A 34 -4.31 -20.30 -9.92
N LEU A 35 -3.15 -20.61 -10.51
CA LEU A 35 -2.94 -20.68 -11.95
C LEU A 35 -2.90 -22.16 -12.39
N PRO A 36 -3.06 -22.48 -13.69
CA PRO A 36 -2.95 -23.83 -14.18
C PRO A 36 -1.62 -24.52 -13.85
N GLU A 37 -0.53 -23.76 -13.81
CA GLU A 37 0.83 -24.25 -13.51
C GLU A 37 1.16 -24.29 -12.00
N GLY A 38 0.30 -23.77 -11.15
CA GLY A 38 0.50 -23.75 -9.70
C GLY A 38 -0.03 -22.49 -9.06
N LYS A 39 0.25 -22.30 -7.76
CA LYS A 39 -0.20 -21.14 -7.02
C LYS A 39 0.94 -20.17 -6.74
N LYS A 40 0.60 -18.89 -6.71
CA LYS A 40 1.50 -17.78 -6.31
C LYS A 40 0.88 -16.99 -5.18
N ILE A 41 1.72 -16.56 -4.24
CA ILE A 41 1.28 -15.64 -3.19
C ILE A 41 0.82 -14.32 -3.80
N GLY A 42 -0.33 -13.82 -3.38
CA GLY A 42 -0.91 -12.57 -3.83
C GLY A 42 -1.46 -11.74 -2.69
N GLY A 43 -1.89 -10.55 -3.05
CA GLY A 43 -2.41 -9.55 -2.13
C GLY A 43 -1.54 -8.30 -2.09
N ALA A 44 -2.10 -7.19 -2.52
CA ALA A 44 -1.42 -5.89 -2.53
C ALA A 44 -0.84 -5.49 -1.15
N PRO A 45 -1.52 -5.72 -0.01
CA PRO A 45 -1.00 -5.39 1.31
C PRO A 45 0.34 -6.07 1.64
N ALA A 46 0.48 -7.35 1.30
CA ALA A 46 1.71 -8.10 1.55
C ALA A 46 2.85 -7.63 0.62
N ASN A 47 2.54 -7.36 -0.65
CA ASN A 47 3.51 -6.80 -1.58
C ASN A 47 4.05 -5.46 -1.09
N PHE A 48 3.16 -4.56 -0.66
CA PHE A 48 3.53 -3.27 -0.09
C PHE A 48 4.42 -3.43 1.15
N ALA A 49 4.00 -4.22 2.14
CA ALA A 49 4.74 -4.43 3.37
C ALA A 49 6.12 -5.05 3.13
N TYR A 50 6.22 -6.01 2.21
CA TYR A 50 7.49 -6.64 1.84
C TYR A 50 8.47 -5.61 1.27
N HIS A 51 8.05 -4.79 0.32
CA HIS A 51 8.94 -3.79 -0.27
C HIS A 51 9.36 -2.72 0.73
N VAL A 52 8.46 -2.27 1.60
CA VAL A 52 8.81 -1.34 2.69
C VAL A 52 9.86 -1.94 3.63
N SER A 53 9.76 -3.22 3.96
CA SER A 53 10.70 -3.90 4.86
C SER A 53 12.14 -3.88 4.33
N GLN A 54 12.30 -3.91 3.01
CA GLN A 54 13.61 -3.90 2.37
C GLN A 54 14.34 -2.55 2.52
N PHE A 55 13.64 -1.50 2.92
CA PHE A 55 14.20 -0.19 3.24
C PHE A 55 14.43 0.04 4.74
N GLY A 56 14.37 -1.03 5.54
CA GLY A 56 14.72 -1.01 6.96
C GLY A 56 13.61 -0.56 7.90
N PHE A 57 12.35 -0.52 7.44
CA PHE A 57 11.20 -0.26 8.31
C PHE A 57 10.66 -1.56 8.95
N ASP A 58 10.10 -1.44 10.15
CA ASP A 58 9.25 -2.49 10.73
C ASP A 58 7.91 -2.48 10.01
N SER A 59 7.77 -3.33 9.00
CA SER A 59 6.54 -3.46 8.23
C SER A 59 5.75 -4.69 8.64
N ARG A 60 4.41 -4.59 8.61
CA ARG A 60 3.53 -5.69 8.99
C ARG A 60 2.36 -5.81 8.03
N VAL A 61 2.02 -7.05 7.71
CA VAL A 61 0.80 -7.40 6.99
C VAL A 61 -0.33 -7.62 8.01
N VAL A 62 -1.43 -6.93 7.84
CA VAL A 62 -2.67 -7.16 8.59
C VAL A 62 -3.72 -7.75 7.66
N SER A 63 -4.15 -8.96 7.97
CA SER A 63 -5.14 -9.71 7.21
C SER A 63 -5.78 -10.80 8.08
N ALA A 64 -6.47 -11.74 7.45
CA ALA A 64 -6.94 -12.97 8.07
C ALA A 64 -6.78 -14.15 7.11
N ILE A 65 -6.59 -15.33 7.68
CA ILE A 65 -6.51 -16.61 6.99
C ILE A 65 -7.48 -17.61 7.61
N GLY A 66 -7.78 -18.67 6.88
CA GLY A 66 -8.49 -19.82 7.42
C GLY A 66 -7.58 -20.70 8.28
N ASP A 67 -8.18 -21.52 9.11
CA ASP A 67 -7.47 -22.62 9.78
C ASP A 67 -7.37 -23.82 8.83
N ASP A 68 -6.62 -23.64 7.76
CA ASP A 68 -6.45 -24.57 6.67
C ASP A 68 -5.02 -24.59 6.14
N LYS A 69 -4.73 -25.53 5.25
CA LYS A 69 -3.40 -25.69 4.68
C LYS A 69 -2.94 -24.44 3.92
N LEU A 70 -3.80 -23.83 3.13
CA LEU A 70 -3.45 -22.64 2.36
C LEU A 70 -3.09 -21.46 3.25
N GLY A 71 -3.80 -21.29 4.38
CA GLY A 71 -3.49 -20.27 5.37
C GLY A 71 -2.13 -20.48 6.03
N ASN A 72 -1.82 -21.71 6.44
CA ASN A 72 -0.53 -22.03 6.99
C ASN A 72 0.61 -21.78 5.99
N GLU A 73 0.42 -22.14 4.73
CA GLU A 73 1.39 -21.88 3.67
C GLU A 73 1.61 -20.38 3.40
N ILE A 74 0.59 -19.52 3.60
CA ILE A 74 0.78 -18.06 3.56
C ILE A 74 1.75 -17.62 4.64
N LEU A 75 1.54 -18.06 5.89
CA LEU A 75 2.42 -17.70 7.01
C LEU A 75 3.85 -18.21 6.79
N GLU A 76 4.01 -19.45 6.33
CA GLU A 76 5.31 -20.02 5.99
C GLU A 76 6.03 -19.19 4.90
N ASN A 77 5.28 -18.72 3.90
CA ASN A 77 5.82 -17.85 2.85
C ASN A 77 6.31 -16.51 3.44
N PHE A 78 5.52 -15.88 4.30
CA PHE A 78 5.91 -14.63 4.94
C PHE A 78 7.12 -14.82 5.88
N ASP A 79 7.13 -15.89 6.66
CA ASP A 79 8.27 -16.24 7.52
C ASP A 79 9.55 -16.44 6.71
N SER A 80 9.48 -17.13 5.59
CA SER A 80 10.63 -17.33 4.69
C SER A 80 11.20 -16.03 4.13
N LYS A 81 10.37 -15.02 4.00
CA LYS A 81 10.73 -13.67 3.54
C LYS A 81 11.07 -12.71 4.69
N LYS A 82 11.02 -13.20 5.94
CA LYS A 82 11.19 -12.38 7.15
C LYS A 82 10.21 -11.20 7.22
N LEU A 83 9.02 -11.38 6.68
CA LEU A 83 7.96 -10.40 6.68
C LEU A 83 7.09 -10.56 7.92
N ASN A 84 7.02 -9.54 8.75
CA ASN A 84 6.18 -9.54 9.93
C ASN A 84 4.70 -9.41 9.58
N TYR A 85 3.85 -9.96 10.42
CA TYR A 85 2.41 -9.92 10.22
C TYR A 85 1.63 -9.94 11.54
N LEU A 86 0.40 -9.43 11.49
CA LEU A 86 -0.66 -9.67 12.47
C LEU A 86 -1.84 -10.24 11.71
N ILE A 87 -1.94 -11.55 11.64
CA ILE A 87 -2.93 -12.29 10.86
C ILE A 87 -3.67 -13.23 11.79
N GLU A 88 -4.98 -13.05 11.88
CA GLU A 88 -5.86 -13.91 12.65
C GLU A 88 -6.33 -15.11 11.83
N LYS A 89 -6.48 -16.25 12.47
CA LYS A 89 -7.20 -17.40 11.93
C LYS A 89 -8.68 -17.25 12.22
N VAL A 90 -9.50 -17.31 11.17
CA VAL A 90 -10.95 -17.14 11.26
C VAL A 90 -11.68 -18.37 10.68
N PRO A 91 -12.96 -18.61 11.04
CA PRO A 91 -13.72 -19.78 10.57
C PRO A 91 -14.23 -19.61 9.13
N TYR A 92 -13.38 -19.16 8.24
CA TYR A 92 -13.63 -18.98 6.81
C TYR A 92 -12.44 -19.51 6.02
N PRO A 93 -12.62 -19.98 4.79
CA PRO A 93 -11.51 -20.49 4.00
C PRO A 93 -10.51 -19.38 3.66
N THR A 94 -9.25 -19.74 3.58
CA THR A 94 -8.20 -18.82 3.08
C THR A 94 -8.54 -18.34 1.67
N GLY A 95 -8.33 -17.06 1.42
CA GLY A 95 -8.65 -16.42 0.15
C GLY A 95 -7.88 -17.01 -1.03
N THR A 96 -8.61 -17.21 -2.13
CA THR A 96 -8.05 -17.65 -3.41
C THR A 96 -8.63 -16.83 -4.56
N VAL A 97 -7.82 -16.64 -5.58
CA VAL A 97 -8.23 -16.15 -6.89
C VAL A 97 -7.95 -17.25 -7.90
N GLN A 98 -8.98 -17.74 -8.55
CA GLN A 98 -8.82 -18.71 -9.65
C GLN A 98 -8.51 -17.92 -10.92
N VAL A 99 -7.41 -18.29 -11.57
CA VAL A 99 -6.99 -17.65 -12.82
C VAL A 99 -7.09 -18.70 -13.93
N GLU A 100 -8.00 -18.48 -14.86
CA GLU A 100 -8.21 -19.32 -16.02
C GLU A 100 -7.98 -18.50 -17.29
N LEU A 101 -7.60 -19.14 -18.37
CA LEU A 101 -7.51 -18.50 -19.66
C LEU A 101 -8.80 -18.76 -20.45
N ASP A 102 -9.34 -17.71 -21.06
CA ASP A 102 -10.42 -17.87 -22.02
C ASP A 102 -9.93 -18.56 -23.31
N PRO A 103 -10.82 -18.93 -24.27
CA PRO A 103 -10.42 -19.56 -25.52
C PRO A 103 -9.43 -18.72 -26.36
N ASN A 104 -9.32 -17.42 -26.09
CA ASN A 104 -8.39 -16.50 -26.77
C ASN A 104 -7.09 -16.31 -25.98
N GLY A 105 -6.92 -16.99 -24.83
CA GLY A 105 -5.75 -16.87 -23.96
C GLY A 105 -5.77 -15.65 -23.06
N VAL A 106 -6.93 -14.99 -22.89
CA VAL A 106 -7.09 -13.85 -21.98
C VAL A 106 -7.37 -14.34 -20.56
N PRO A 107 -6.61 -13.88 -19.55
CA PRO A 107 -6.84 -14.27 -18.16
C PRO A 107 -8.22 -13.84 -17.65
N MET A 108 -8.95 -14.78 -17.09
CA MET A 108 -10.18 -14.55 -16.32
C MET A 108 -9.90 -14.81 -14.85
N TYR A 109 -10.29 -13.87 -14.01
CA TYR A 109 -10.05 -13.92 -12.57
C TYR A 109 -11.36 -14.17 -11.84
N ASP A 110 -11.41 -15.18 -10.99
CA ASP A 110 -12.52 -15.44 -10.07
C ASP A 110 -12.03 -15.22 -8.63
N ILE A 111 -12.30 -14.04 -8.10
CA ILE A 111 -11.95 -13.65 -6.73
C ILE A 111 -13.03 -14.18 -5.81
N LYS A 112 -12.76 -15.28 -5.12
CA LYS A 112 -13.73 -15.95 -4.23
C LYS A 112 -14.22 -15.01 -3.13
N GLU A 113 -15.54 -15.04 -2.90
CA GLU A 113 -16.20 -14.32 -1.82
C GLU A 113 -16.38 -15.20 -0.58
N GLY A 114 -16.66 -14.59 0.57
CA GLY A 114 -16.88 -15.31 1.82
C GLY A 114 -15.61 -15.98 2.36
N VAL A 115 -14.48 -15.40 2.11
CA VAL A 115 -13.16 -15.91 2.52
C VAL A 115 -12.64 -15.21 3.76
N ALA A 116 -11.51 -15.68 4.29
CA ALA A 116 -10.95 -15.20 5.54
C ALA A 116 -10.67 -13.69 5.55
N TRP A 117 -10.07 -13.13 4.50
CA TRP A 117 -9.78 -11.70 4.45
C TRP A 117 -11.01 -10.79 4.27
N ASP A 118 -12.18 -11.35 3.97
CA ASP A 118 -13.46 -10.66 4.09
C ASP A 118 -13.90 -10.47 5.55
N ASN A 119 -13.25 -11.15 6.50
CA ASN A 119 -13.64 -11.27 7.90
C ASN A 119 -12.48 -10.97 8.87
N ILE A 120 -11.70 -9.93 8.57
CA ILE A 120 -10.61 -9.48 9.45
C ILE A 120 -11.20 -8.94 10.76
N PRO A 121 -10.91 -9.56 11.92
CA PRO A 121 -11.47 -9.10 13.18
C PRO A 121 -10.68 -7.91 13.74
N PHE A 122 -11.36 -7.01 14.45
CA PHE A 122 -10.71 -5.95 15.20
C PHE A 122 -10.41 -6.43 16.62
N THR A 123 -9.21 -6.92 16.84
CA THR A 123 -8.74 -7.47 18.11
C THR A 123 -8.06 -6.39 18.96
N PRO A 124 -7.89 -6.61 20.30
CA PRO A 124 -7.07 -5.74 21.14
C PRO A 124 -5.63 -5.60 20.64
N ALA A 125 -5.04 -6.67 20.08
CA ALA A 125 -3.71 -6.62 19.47
C ALA A 125 -3.67 -5.71 18.22
N LEU A 126 -4.72 -5.73 17.40
CA LEU A 126 -4.84 -4.85 16.24
C LEU A 126 -5.04 -3.39 16.67
N GLU A 127 -5.81 -3.14 17.71
CA GLU A 127 -5.98 -1.80 18.27
C GLU A 127 -4.66 -1.23 18.78
N GLU A 128 -3.88 -2.02 19.50
CA GLU A 128 -2.55 -1.62 19.96
C GLU A 128 -1.59 -1.37 18.79
N LEU A 129 -1.62 -2.22 17.77
CA LEU A 129 -0.86 -2.00 16.55
C LEU A 129 -1.24 -0.68 15.89
N ALA A 130 -2.54 -0.38 15.77
CA ALA A 130 -3.01 0.88 15.16
C ALA A 130 -2.47 2.10 15.88
N ARG A 131 -2.46 2.12 17.21
CA ARG A 131 -1.91 3.21 18.02
C ARG A 131 -0.41 3.44 17.79
N ASN A 132 0.31 2.41 17.37
CA ASN A 132 1.75 2.45 17.12
C ASN A 132 2.12 2.52 15.64
N THR A 133 1.14 2.61 14.76
CA THR A 133 1.35 2.65 13.31
C THR A 133 1.62 4.08 12.83
N ARG A 134 2.74 4.26 12.14
CA ARG A 134 3.10 5.53 11.50
C ARG A 134 2.48 5.68 10.12
N SER A 135 2.41 4.59 9.37
CA SER A 135 1.87 4.60 8.02
C SER A 135 1.10 3.33 7.73
N VAL A 136 0.00 3.46 6.99
CA VAL A 136 -0.81 2.34 6.53
C VAL A 136 -1.16 2.49 5.06
N CYS A 137 -1.09 1.38 4.31
CA CYS A 137 -1.64 1.28 2.97
C CYS A 137 -2.82 0.32 2.97
N PHE A 138 -3.94 0.75 2.43
CA PHE A 138 -5.17 -0.02 2.32
C PHE A 138 -5.83 0.23 0.96
N GLY A 139 -6.69 -0.69 0.53
CA GLY A 139 -7.37 -0.63 -0.75
C GLY A 139 -8.88 -0.75 -0.64
N SER A 140 -9.54 -0.83 -1.80
CA SER A 140 -10.99 -0.99 -1.88
C SER A 140 -11.45 -2.44 -1.74
N LEU A 141 -10.68 -3.42 -2.23
CA LEU A 141 -11.12 -4.81 -2.37
C LEU A 141 -11.53 -5.44 -1.03
N ALA A 142 -10.71 -5.32 0.01
CA ALA A 142 -11.02 -5.89 1.33
C ALA A 142 -12.19 -5.18 2.04
N GLN A 143 -12.64 -4.05 1.51
CA GLN A 143 -13.81 -3.32 2.02
C GLN A 143 -15.13 -3.79 1.40
N ARG A 144 -15.11 -4.74 0.47
CA ARG A 144 -16.32 -5.30 -0.12
C ARG A 144 -17.22 -5.95 0.92
N SER A 145 -16.65 -6.56 1.95
CA SER A 145 -17.36 -7.15 3.08
C SER A 145 -17.44 -6.18 4.26
N VAL A 146 -18.57 -6.15 4.93
CA VAL A 146 -18.84 -5.25 6.07
C VAL A 146 -17.84 -5.46 7.20
N VAL A 147 -17.51 -6.70 7.56
CA VAL A 147 -16.62 -7.02 8.69
C VAL A 147 -15.24 -6.41 8.49
N SER A 148 -14.57 -6.72 7.39
CA SER A 148 -13.23 -6.16 7.10
C SER A 148 -13.28 -4.65 6.87
N ARG A 149 -14.33 -4.13 6.24
CA ARG A 149 -14.51 -2.69 6.06
C ARG A 149 -14.58 -1.94 7.39
N GLU A 150 -15.36 -2.43 8.34
CA GLU A 150 -15.44 -1.84 9.68
C GLU A 150 -14.12 -1.92 10.42
N THR A 151 -13.40 -3.03 10.32
CA THR A 151 -12.07 -3.21 10.92
C THR A 151 -11.06 -2.23 10.34
N ILE A 152 -11.02 -2.10 9.01
CA ILE A 152 -10.14 -1.12 8.34
C ILE A 152 -10.45 0.31 8.80
N ASN A 153 -11.74 0.68 8.82
CA ASN A 153 -12.14 2.01 9.25
C ASN A 153 -11.78 2.30 10.72
N ARG A 154 -12.00 1.33 11.62
CA ARG A 154 -11.59 1.46 13.03
C ARG A 154 -10.09 1.57 13.19
N PHE A 155 -9.32 0.82 12.41
CA PHE A 155 -7.86 0.92 12.40
C PHE A 155 -7.41 2.33 12.02
N LEU A 156 -7.94 2.88 10.92
CA LEU A 156 -7.63 4.22 10.46
C LEU A 156 -8.00 5.29 11.48
N ASP A 157 -9.15 5.14 12.16
CA ASP A 157 -9.61 6.08 13.18
C ASP A 157 -8.80 5.97 14.49
N THR A 158 -8.19 4.81 14.75
CA THR A 158 -7.37 4.57 15.96
C THR A 158 -5.92 5.04 15.77
N MET A 159 -5.44 5.12 14.53
CA MET A 159 -4.10 5.63 14.27
C MET A 159 -3.97 7.06 14.78
N PRO A 160 -2.79 7.43 15.34
CA PRO A 160 -2.53 8.82 15.72
C PRO A 160 -2.65 9.78 14.52
N ASP A 161 -3.16 10.96 14.75
CA ASP A 161 -3.09 12.07 13.80
C ASP A 161 -1.85 12.93 14.09
N GLY A 162 -1.15 13.37 13.03
CA GLY A 162 0.03 14.20 13.18
C GLY A 162 0.87 14.34 11.93
N GLU A 163 1.85 15.22 12.02
CA GLU A 163 2.86 15.36 10.97
C GLU A 163 3.67 14.05 10.85
N GLY A 164 3.90 13.60 9.63
CA GLY A 164 4.63 12.36 9.36
C GLY A 164 3.77 11.10 9.40
N GLN A 165 2.48 11.19 9.67
CA GLN A 165 1.53 10.09 9.52
C GLN A 165 1.09 9.99 8.05
N CYS A 166 1.11 8.77 7.51
CA CYS A 166 0.67 8.49 6.14
C CYS A 166 -0.44 7.45 6.14
N LYS A 167 -1.63 7.85 5.72
CA LYS A 167 -2.75 6.96 5.44
C LYS A 167 -2.92 6.92 3.93
N ILE A 168 -2.43 5.84 3.30
CA ILE A 168 -2.39 5.70 1.84
C ILE A 168 -3.58 4.85 1.41
N PHE A 169 -4.46 5.44 0.61
CA PHE A 169 -5.49 4.71 -0.10
C PHE A 169 -5.03 4.40 -1.53
N ASP A 170 -4.69 3.14 -1.78
CA ASP A 170 -4.52 2.61 -3.12
C ASP A 170 -5.89 2.14 -3.62
N VAL A 171 -6.45 2.86 -4.58
CA VAL A 171 -7.82 2.63 -5.07
C VAL A 171 -7.99 1.19 -5.51
N ASN A 172 -7.09 0.68 -6.33
CA ASN A 172 -6.95 -0.72 -6.70
C ASN A 172 -8.29 -1.40 -6.97
N LEU A 173 -9.07 -0.89 -7.93
CA LEU A 173 -10.37 -1.43 -8.30
C LEU A 173 -10.25 -2.85 -8.85
N ARG A 174 -11.10 -3.73 -8.37
CA ARG A 174 -11.21 -5.11 -8.86
C ARG A 174 -12.66 -5.45 -9.16
N GLN A 175 -12.93 -5.79 -10.43
CA GLN A 175 -14.27 -6.18 -10.87
C GLN A 175 -15.33 -5.17 -10.44
N GLY A 176 -16.44 -5.63 -9.82
CA GLY A 176 -17.48 -4.79 -9.22
C GLY A 176 -17.42 -4.69 -7.70
N PHE A 177 -16.30 -5.05 -7.07
CA PHE A 177 -16.15 -5.12 -5.60
C PHE A 177 -15.85 -3.75 -4.96
N TYR A 178 -16.52 -2.73 -5.42
CA TYR A 178 -16.43 -1.38 -4.86
C TYR A 178 -17.74 -0.62 -5.03
N THR A 179 -17.95 0.37 -4.19
CA THR A 179 -19.10 1.26 -4.27
C THR A 179 -18.64 2.71 -4.15
N LYS A 180 -19.49 3.63 -4.61
CA LYS A 180 -19.22 5.07 -4.44
C LYS A 180 -18.99 5.45 -2.98
N GLU A 181 -19.73 4.83 -2.05
CA GLU A 181 -19.60 5.06 -0.61
C GLU A 181 -18.25 4.60 -0.08
N ILE A 182 -17.81 3.39 -0.43
CA ILE A 182 -16.48 2.87 -0.04
C ILE A 182 -15.37 3.80 -0.53
N LEU A 183 -15.41 4.20 -1.79
CA LEU A 183 -14.40 5.09 -2.38
C LEU A 183 -14.41 6.47 -1.71
N CYS A 184 -15.59 7.06 -1.51
CA CYS A 184 -15.73 8.36 -0.86
C CYS A 184 -15.19 8.35 0.57
N ASN A 185 -15.58 7.36 1.38
CA ASN A 185 -15.13 7.23 2.75
C ASN A 185 -13.62 7.00 2.84
N SER A 186 -13.08 6.17 1.96
CA SER A 186 -11.63 5.90 1.90
C SER A 186 -10.84 7.16 1.53
N MET A 187 -11.30 7.93 0.55
CA MET A 187 -10.65 9.19 0.17
C MET A 187 -10.74 10.26 1.26
N LYS A 188 -11.79 10.27 2.06
CA LYS A 188 -11.91 11.17 3.24
C LYS A 188 -10.96 10.80 4.37
N LYS A 189 -10.63 9.52 4.52
CA LYS A 189 -9.78 9.00 5.61
C LYS A 189 -8.31 8.97 5.26
N CYS A 190 -7.95 8.96 3.99
CA CYS A 190 -6.56 9.00 3.56
C CYS A 190 -6.00 10.42 3.48
N ASN A 191 -4.68 10.55 3.51
CA ASN A 191 -3.97 11.78 3.17
C ASN A 191 -3.04 11.63 1.96
N ILE A 192 -2.85 10.39 1.49
CA ILE A 192 -2.19 10.07 0.23
C ILE A 192 -3.13 9.16 -0.56
N LEU A 193 -3.47 9.59 -1.77
CA LEU A 193 -4.26 8.79 -2.72
C LEU A 193 -3.33 8.27 -3.80
N LYS A 194 -3.39 6.97 -4.08
CA LYS A 194 -2.74 6.36 -5.24
C LYS A 194 -3.82 5.78 -6.15
N ILE A 195 -3.75 6.15 -7.41
CA ILE A 195 -4.73 5.81 -8.43
C ILE A 195 -4.03 5.65 -9.79
N ASN A 196 -4.47 4.72 -10.61
CA ASN A 196 -4.02 4.64 -11.99
C ASN A 196 -4.96 5.43 -12.93
N ASP A 197 -4.56 5.58 -14.18
CA ASP A 197 -5.28 6.36 -15.18
C ASP A 197 -6.67 5.79 -15.49
N GLU A 198 -6.83 4.48 -15.60
CA GLU A 198 -8.12 3.81 -15.84
C GLU A 198 -9.06 3.97 -14.63
N GLU A 199 -8.53 3.79 -13.44
CA GLU A 199 -9.26 4.00 -12.19
C GLU A 199 -9.69 5.46 -12.03
N LEU A 200 -8.83 6.41 -12.39
CA LEU A 200 -9.14 7.84 -12.34
C LEU A 200 -10.32 8.20 -13.24
N VAL A 201 -10.38 7.64 -14.44
CA VAL A 201 -11.52 7.81 -15.36
C VAL A 201 -12.79 7.21 -14.73
N THR A 202 -12.71 6.02 -14.18
CA THR A 202 -13.85 5.33 -13.53
C THR A 202 -14.38 6.14 -12.34
N VAL A 203 -13.50 6.55 -11.44
CA VAL A 203 -13.85 7.35 -10.25
C VAL A 203 -14.44 8.70 -10.66
N SER A 204 -13.82 9.40 -11.60
CA SER A 204 -14.30 10.69 -12.06
C SER A 204 -15.69 10.60 -12.68
N ARG A 205 -15.96 9.57 -13.46
CA ARG A 205 -17.28 9.32 -14.03
C ARG A 205 -18.31 9.01 -12.95
N MET A 206 -17.95 8.17 -11.99
CA MET A 206 -18.83 7.77 -10.88
C MET A 206 -19.23 8.96 -9.99
N PHE A 207 -18.32 9.90 -9.78
CA PHE A 207 -18.54 11.06 -8.92
C PHE A 207 -19.00 12.31 -9.69
N GLY A 208 -19.00 12.26 -11.01
CA GLY A 208 -19.38 13.40 -11.84
C GLY A 208 -18.37 14.54 -11.77
N TYR A 209 -17.08 14.25 -11.60
CA TYR A 209 -16.04 15.26 -11.55
C TYR A 209 -15.75 15.76 -12.97
N PRO A 210 -15.79 17.09 -13.21
CA PRO A 210 -15.41 17.66 -14.48
C PRO A 210 -13.89 17.54 -14.66
N GLY A 211 -13.44 17.84 -15.83
CA GLY A 211 -12.02 17.83 -16.19
C GLY A 211 -11.84 17.26 -17.58
N ILE A 212 -11.05 17.94 -18.39
CA ILE A 212 -10.79 17.55 -19.76
C ILE A 212 -9.70 16.49 -19.79
N ASP A 213 -8.68 16.67 -18.99
CA ASP A 213 -7.54 15.76 -18.91
C ASP A 213 -7.39 15.09 -17.51
N LEU A 214 -6.43 14.17 -17.42
CA LEU A 214 -6.17 13.44 -16.18
C LEU A 214 -5.61 14.35 -15.07
N GLN A 215 -4.83 15.37 -15.42
CA GLN A 215 -4.24 16.28 -14.44
C GLN A 215 -5.32 17.13 -13.76
N ASP A 216 -6.29 17.66 -14.52
CA ASP A 216 -7.42 18.38 -13.95
C ASP A 216 -8.18 17.54 -12.93
N LYS A 217 -8.43 16.28 -13.24
CA LYS A 217 -9.10 15.32 -12.34
C LYS A 217 -8.29 15.08 -11.06
N CYS A 218 -6.98 14.99 -11.18
CA CYS A 218 -6.10 14.87 -10.03
C CYS A 218 -6.15 16.10 -9.11
N TRP A 219 -6.13 17.31 -9.68
CA TRP A 219 -6.25 18.54 -8.91
C TRP A 219 -7.59 18.65 -8.19
N ILE A 220 -8.68 18.24 -8.82
CA ILE A 220 -10.01 18.19 -8.19
C ILE A 220 -10.02 17.26 -6.98
N LEU A 221 -9.48 16.05 -7.12
CA LEU A 221 -9.41 15.08 -6.02
C LEU A 221 -8.50 15.57 -4.88
N LEU A 222 -7.33 16.10 -5.22
CA LEU A 222 -6.38 16.64 -4.25
C LEU A 222 -7.02 17.73 -3.38
N ALA A 223 -7.69 18.69 -4.01
CA ALA A 223 -8.34 19.80 -3.32
C ALA A 223 -9.57 19.35 -2.52
N LYS A 224 -10.44 18.54 -3.14
CA LYS A 224 -11.70 18.12 -2.54
C LYS A 224 -11.50 17.33 -1.25
N TYR A 225 -10.51 16.44 -1.22
CA TYR A 225 -10.25 15.57 -0.07
C TYR A 225 -9.10 16.08 0.79
N ASN A 226 -8.61 17.28 0.53
CA ASN A 226 -7.50 17.90 1.28
C ASN A 226 -6.29 16.96 1.42
N LEU A 227 -5.92 16.33 0.30
CA LEU A 227 -4.83 15.37 0.28
C LEU A 227 -3.48 16.06 0.40
N LYS A 228 -2.53 15.43 1.08
CA LYS A 228 -1.12 15.84 1.08
C LYS A 228 -0.47 15.53 -0.27
N MET A 229 -0.81 14.38 -0.85
CA MET A 229 -0.26 13.89 -2.11
C MET A 229 -1.29 13.05 -2.87
N LEU A 230 -1.19 13.09 -4.19
CA LEU A 230 -1.89 12.19 -5.09
C LEU A 230 -0.88 11.60 -6.08
N ILE A 231 -0.81 10.28 -6.13
CA ILE A 231 0.04 9.53 -7.05
C ILE A 231 -0.83 9.00 -8.19
N LEU A 232 -0.53 9.41 -9.42
CA LEU A 232 -1.15 8.91 -10.63
C LEU A 232 -0.15 8.08 -11.42
N THR A 233 -0.44 6.81 -11.64
CA THR A 233 0.35 5.93 -12.51
C THR A 233 -0.35 5.72 -13.84
N CYS A 234 0.40 5.81 -14.94
CA CYS A 234 -0.11 5.73 -16.30
C CYS A 234 0.61 4.63 -17.13
N GLY A 235 1.03 3.55 -16.48
CA GLY A 235 1.72 2.44 -17.12
C GLY A 235 2.94 2.90 -17.90
N VAL A 236 2.99 2.61 -19.18
CA VAL A 236 4.10 3.00 -20.08
C VAL A 236 4.20 4.51 -20.32
N ASN A 237 3.17 5.27 -19.99
CA ASN A 237 3.10 6.72 -20.21
C ASN A 237 3.61 7.55 -19.03
N GLY A 238 4.28 6.91 -18.07
CA GLY A 238 4.87 7.60 -16.93
C GLY A 238 3.99 7.64 -15.70
N SER A 239 4.37 8.48 -14.76
CA SER A 239 3.65 8.69 -13.51
C SER A 239 3.78 10.14 -13.04
N TYR A 240 2.83 10.57 -12.23
CA TYR A 240 2.77 11.89 -11.64
C TYR A 240 2.61 11.79 -10.12
N VAL A 241 3.23 12.71 -9.42
CA VAL A 241 2.94 12.97 -8.02
C VAL A 241 2.53 14.42 -7.87
N PHE A 242 1.32 14.65 -7.37
CA PHE A 242 0.75 15.96 -7.11
C PHE A 242 0.81 16.24 -5.62
N THR A 243 1.26 17.45 -5.28
CA THR A 243 1.08 18.05 -3.96
C THR A 243 0.39 19.40 -4.13
N PRO A 244 -0.08 20.06 -3.06
CA PRO A 244 -0.65 21.40 -3.19
C PRO A 244 0.27 22.43 -3.85
N GLY A 245 1.59 22.23 -3.83
CA GLY A 245 2.59 23.18 -4.31
C GLY A 245 3.36 22.76 -5.55
N GLU A 246 3.32 21.49 -5.95
CA GLU A 246 4.13 21.00 -7.06
C GLU A 246 3.55 19.79 -7.78
N ILE A 247 4.01 19.56 -9.01
CA ILE A 247 3.81 18.32 -9.76
C ILE A 247 5.19 17.75 -10.09
N SER A 248 5.36 16.46 -9.80
CA SER A 248 6.50 15.69 -10.27
C SER A 248 6.04 14.73 -11.37
N PHE A 249 6.72 14.72 -12.50
CA PHE A 249 6.50 13.75 -13.58
C PHE A 249 7.77 12.97 -13.84
N VAL A 250 7.64 11.65 -13.98
CA VAL A 250 8.74 10.76 -14.35
C VAL A 250 8.26 9.80 -15.43
N GLU A 251 9.03 9.70 -16.51
CA GLU A 251 8.78 8.75 -17.58
C GLU A 251 8.99 7.31 -17.09
N THR A 252 8.20 6.39 -17.63
CA THR A 252 8.40 4.96 -17.36
C THR A 252 9.62 4.46 -18.13
N PRO A 253 10.64 3.89 -17.44
CA PRO A 253 11.79 3.32 -18.11
C PRO A 253 11.39 2.14 -19.02
N LYS A 254 12.04 2.04 -20.17
CA LYS A 254 11.91 0.88 -21.04
C LYS A 254 12.74 -0.28 -20.49
N VAL A 255 12.08 -1.35 -20.09
CA VAL A 255 12.69 -2.56 -19.57
C VAL A 255 12.13 -3.79 -20.27
N GLU A 256 12.86 -4.89 -20.24
CA GLU A 256 12.31 -6.19 -20.64
C GLU A 256 11.39 -6.70 -19.51
N VAL A 257 10.10 -6.74 -19.80
CA VAL A 257 9.08 -7.09 -18.82
C VAL A 257 8.96 -8.61 -18.70
N ALA A 258 9.21 -9.13 -17.49
CA ALA A 258 8.93 -10.52 -17.13
C ALA A 258 7.53 -10.67 -16.53
N ASP A 259 7.15 -9.75 -15.63
CA ASP A 259 5.86 -9.75 -14.94
C ASP A 259 5.54 -8.31 -14.49
N THR A 260 4.28 -7.92 -14.53
CA THR A 260 3.83 -6.60 -14.05
C THR A 260 3.19 -6.66 -12.66
N VAL A 261 3.03 -7.85 -12.09
CA VAL A 261 2.43 -8.05 -10.77
C VAL A 261 3.28 -7.39 -9.69
N GLY A 262 2.64 -6.60 -8.82
CA GLY A 262 3.30 -5.91 -7.72
C GLY A 262 4.08 -4.63 -8.10
N ALA A 263 4.10 -4.25 -9.38
CA ALA A 263 4.77 -3.02 -9.82
C ALA A 263 4.19 -1.78 -9.13
N GLY A 264 2.87 -1.66 -9.07
CA GLY A 264 2.18 -0.57 -8.39
C GLY A 264 2.41 -0.58 -6.88
N ASP A 265 2.41 -1.76 -6.26
CA ASP A 265 2.62 -1.92 -4.82
C ASP A 265 4.05 -1.55 -4.43
N SER A 266 5.03 -1.97 -5.23
CA SER A 266 6.44 -1.62 -5.03
C SER A 266 6.71 -0.13 -5.24
N PHE A 267 6.04 0.49 -6.19
CA PHE A 267 6.07 1.95 -6.40
C PHE A 267 5.60 2.67 -5.15
N THR A 268 4.40 2.34 -4.66
CA THR A 268 3.81 2.97 -3.48
C THR A 268 4.67 2.77 -2.24
N ALA A 269 5.15 1.56 -2.01
CA ALA A 269 6.02 1.21 -0.90
C ALA A 269 7.32 2.02 -0.90
N THR A 270 7.98 2.10 -2.04
CA THR A 270 9.23 2.84 -2.19
C THR A 270 9.04 4.34 -2.01
N PHE A 271 7.98 4.89 -2.62
CA PHE A 271 7.66 6.30 -2.50
C PHE A 271 7.44 6.70 -1.04
N VAL A 272 6.60 5.95 -0.33
CA VAL A 272 6.31 6.19 1.10
C VAL A 272 7.56 6.04 1.96
N ALA A 273 8.34 4.98 1.75
CA ALA A 273 9.61 4.77 2.47
C ALA A 273 10.57 5.95 2.28
N ALA A 274 10.71 6.44 1.05
CA ALA A 274 11.57 7.57 0.74
C ALA A 274 11.09 8.87 1.40
N VAL A 275 9.79 9.16 1.35
CA VAL A 275 9.21 10.34 2.01
C VAL A 275 9.40 10.27 3.53
N LEU A 276 9.15 9.12 4.14
CA LEU A 276 9.34 8.92 5.59
C LEU A 276 10.80 9.02 6.02
N LYS A 277 11.74 8.81 5.10
CA LYS A 277 13.19 9.03 5.28
C LYS A 277 13.63 10.45 4.94
N GLY A 278 12.69 11.36 4.70
CA GLY A 278 12.97 12.79 4.47
C GLY A 278 13.43 13.15 3.06
N LYS A 279 13.28 12.24 2.07
CA LYS A 279 13.55 12.57 0.67
C LYS A 279 12.51 13.56 0.14
N SER A 280 12.92 14.41 -0.78
CA SER A 280 11.98 15.27 -1.50
C SER A 280 11.00 14.45 -2.34
N VAL A 281 9.88 15.04 -2.72
CA VAL A 281 8.90 14.40 -3.60
C VAL A 281 9.54 13.93 -4.91
N ALA A 282 10.39 14.75 -5.51
CA ALA A 282 11.08 14.41 -6.76
C ALA A 282 12.03 13.21 -6.60
N GLU A 283 12.82 13.17 -5.52
CA GLU A 283 13.73 12.05 -5.23
C GLU A 283 12.96 10.77 -4.92
N ALA A 284 11.91 10.85 -4.09
CA ALA A 284 11.04 9.73 -3.76
C ALA A 284 10.36 9.17 -5.01
N HIS A 285 9.85 10.04 -5.88
CA HIS A 285 9.20 9.65 -7.12
C HIS A 285 10.15 8.94 -8.08
N LYS A 286 11.35 9.49 -8.27
CA LYS A 286 12.38 8.88 -9.13
C LYS A 286 12.74 7.48 -8.64
N LEU A 287 13.00 7.31 -7.34
CA LEU A 287 13.35 6.01 -6.77
C LEU A 287 12.19 5.01 -6.90
N ALA A 288 10.94 5.45 -6.67
CA ALA A 288 9.76 4.62 -6.83
C ALA A 288 9.61 4.07 -8.26
N VAL A 289 9.88 4.91 -9.26
CA VAL A 289 9.89 4.50 -10.68
C VAL A 289 11.00 3.50 -10.97
N GLU A 290 12.21 3.71 -10.47
CA GLU A 290 13.34 2.80 -10.64
C GLU A 290 13.07 1.42 -10.02
N VAL A 291 12.51 1.38 -8.80
CA VAL A 291 12.15 0.13 -8.11
C VAL A 291 11.03 -0.60 -8.85
N SER A 292 9.97 0.11 -9.22
CA SER A 292 8.85 -0.47 -9.96
C SER A 292 9.30 -1.06 -11.31
N ALA A 293 10.18 -0.37 -12.02
CA ALA A 293 10.77 -0.87 -13.26
C ALA A 293 11.60 -2.15 -13.04
N TYR A 294 12.40 -2.18 -11.97
CA TYR A 294 13.14 -3.39 -11.60
C TYR A 294 12.21 -4.56 -11.29
N VAL A 295 11.15 -4.34 -10.50
CA VAL A 295 10.17 -5.38 -10.17
C VAL A 295 9.54 -5.96 -11.43
N CYS A 296 9.24 -5.14 -12.42
CA CYS A 296 8.72 -5.61 -13.72
C CYS A 296 9.67 -6.53 -14.47
N THR A 297 10.97 -6.49 -14.21
CA THR A 297 11.96 -7.40 -14.82
C THR A 297 12.06 -8.77 -14.13
N GLN A 298 11.38 -8.94 -13.01
CA GLN A 298 11.43 -10.14 -12.17
C GLN A 298 10.13 -10.93 -12.27
N ASN A 299 10.19 -12.22 -11.93
CA ASN A 299 8.99 -13.04 -11.79
C ASN A 299 8.40 -12.86 -10.39
N GLY A 300 7.09 -12.62 -10.31
CA GLY A 300 6.35 -12.43 -9.08
C GLY A 300 6.48 -11.02 -8.49
N ALA A 301 5.68 -10.75 -7.47
CA ALA A 301 5.48 -9.42 -6.91
C ALA A 301 6.48 -9.02 -5.82
N MET A 302 7.21 -9.98 -5.26
CA MET A 302 8.08 -9.79 -4.11
C MET A 302 9.55 -10.18 -4.39
N PRO A 303 10.20 -9.64 -5.43
CA PRO A 303 11.61 -9.89 -5.64
C PRO A 303 12.46 -9.18 -4.60
N GLU A 304 13.61 -9.76 -4.25
CA GLU A 304 14.62 -9.05 -3.48
C GLU A 304 15.20 -7.90 -4.33
N LEU A 305 15.21 -6.71 -3.75
CA LEU A 305 15.76 -5.54 -4.43
C LEU A 305 17.30 -5.56 -4.38
N PRO A 306 17.99 -5.18 -5.45
CA PRO A 306 19.44 -5.08 -5.44
C PRO A 306 19.92 -3.99 -4.48
N ALA A 307 21.12 -4.19 -3.92
CA ALA A 307 21.70 -3.27 -2.94
C ALA A 307 21.71 -1.81 -3.44
N ARG A 308 22.04 -1.59 -4.71
CA ARG A 308 22.04 -0.24 -5.31
C ARG A 308 20.71 0.52 -5.18
N LEU A 309 19.58 -0.17 -5.07
CA LEU A 309 18.26 0.45 -4.86
C LEU A 309 17.95 0.59 -3.36
N ARG A 310 18.24 -0.44 -2.57
CA ARG A 310 17.99 -0.41 -1.12
C ARG A 310 18.81 0.65 -0.40
N GLU A 311 20.08 0.78 -0.76
CA GLU A 311 21.05 1.68 -0.11
C GLU A 311 20.76 3.16 -0.37
N GLN A 312 19.95 3.51 -1.35
CA GLN A 312 19.54 4.91 -1.58
C GLN A 312 18.73 5.50 -0.42
N LEU A 313 18.12 4.66 0.42
CA LEU A 313 17.38 5.07 1.62
C LEU A 313 18.07 4.67 2.94
N VAL A 314 19.23 4.07 2.88
CA VAL A 314 20.07 3.85 4.08
C VAL A 314 20.78 5.14 4.40
N ASP A 315 20.61 5.65 5.61
CA ASP A 315 21.35 6.80 6.10
C ASP A 315 22.84 6.40 6.15
N ASN A 316 23.65 7.03 5.32
CA ASN A 316 25.09 7.06 5.51
C ASN A 316 25.33 7.90 6.77
N GLY A 317 25.36 7.22 7.93
CA GLY A 317 25.54 7.79 9.26
C GLY A 317 26.84 8.57 9.43
#